data_d49d341c8db1a678ddbca18c64734ebb
#
_entry.id   d49d341c8db1a678ddbca18c64734ebb
#
_cell.length_a   1.000
_cell.length_b   1.000
_cell.length_c   1.000
_cell.angle_alpha   90.00
_cell.angle_beta   90.00
_cell.angle_gamma   90.00
#
_symmetry.space_group_name_H-M   'P 1'
#
loop_
_entity.id
_entity.type
_entity.pdbx_description
1 polymer ?
#
loop_
_entity_poly.entity_id
_entity_poly.type
_entity_poly.pdbx_seq_one_letter_code
_entity_poly.pdbx_strand_id
1 'polypeptide(L)'
;MHTRMRRLAALLLALILLLTGCHLEVPTYMKMLVASMVPTHFSEMEYTRPDVPGLLNALETCTADAPEADFDTLAGEINQCLLMYNEYLTNYNLSNIRYYTDMTDIYWSEEYNYCLDYNSEISAAVDQMLYALADSPHREALESYEYFGPGYFDAYEGESLWDETFTSLMDQEAELLTTYYDLSAQATEAEDQEFYDVYAPQLAQILIDLVILRQEIAAYAGFESFNDFAFDFYFLRDYTPEQEADYLAQVRQELVPIYKDLFYLGMPEINIYSRTEGETFAYVESLAENMGGMVLEAFQLMEECGLYDISYSENKYDASFEVYLPLYNEPYVFLNPSQSDYDFLAFAHEFGHFCNDYASYGTGASVDVAEVFSQGMEYLSLCYAETDNSLEALQMVSSLSVFVEQSAYADFELRLYSMAPGELTVDGVFALFEEVGAEYGFDLWGLDGRQVVTIPHFYIAPCYVFSYVVSNDAALQLYQLEQAETGAGLAKYQENLYPMEITFLAFLESAGLESPFAEGRISDVAATFREALGY
;
A
#
# COMPACT_ATOMS: atom_id res chain seq x y z
N MET A 1 -2.60 -19.97 -15.40
CA MET A 1 -1.92 -19.96 -14.07
C MET A 1 -0.53 -19.35 -14.13
N HIS A 2 0.37 -19.63 -15.09
CA HIS A 2 1.66 -18.93 -15.26
C HIS A 2 1.57 -17.41 -15.34
N THR A 3 0.48 -16.89 -15.86
CA THR A 3 0.19 -15.46 -15.92
C THR A 3 -0.26 -14.86 -14.57
N ARG A 4 -0.89 -15.63 -13.67
CA ARG A 4 -1.46 -15.09 -12.42
C ARG A 4 -0.40 -14.61 -11.43
N MET A 5 0.72 -15.31 -11.31
CA MET A 5 1.76 -14.98 -10.31
C MET A 5 2.75 -13.91 -10.79
N ARG A 6 3.11 -13.87 -12.08
CA ARG A 6 3.86 -12.73 -12.65
C ARG A 6 3.18 -11.38 -12.38
N ARG A 7 1.90 -11.41 -12.11
CA ARG A 7 0.97 -10.30 -12.04
C ARG A 7 0.71 -9.80 -10.62
N LEU A 8 0.66 -10.71 -9.63
CA LEU A 8 0.61 -10.32 -8.21
C LEU A 8 1.78 -9.42 -7.85
N ALA A 9 2.88 -9.69 -8.44
CA ALA A 9 4.14 -9.10 -8.21
C ALA A 9 4.36 -7.78 -8.95
N ALA A 10 3.87 -7.70 -10.17
CA ALA A 10 3.87 -6.43 -10.89
C ALA A 10 3.01 -5.38 -10.18
N LEU A 11 1.92 -5.80 -9.50
CA LEU A 11 1.07 -4.91 -8.71
C LEU A 11 1.75 -4.40 -7.45
N LEU A 12 2.41 -5.29 -6.71
CA LEU A 12 3.15 -4.88 -5.52
C LEU A 12 4.42 -4.10 -5.90
N LEU A 13 5.07 -4.41 -7.02
CA LEU A 13 6.16 -3.58 -7.53
C LEU A 13 5.64 -2.22 -8.03
N ALA A 14 4.50 -2.17 -8.70
CA ALA A 14 3.86 -0.92 -9.09
C ALA A 14 3.32 -0.16 -7.87
N LEU A 15 2.79 -0.85 -6.86
CA LEU A 15 2.41 -0.24 -5.58
C LEU A 15 3.66 0.29 -4.84
N ILE A 16 4.76 -0.45 -4.81
CA ILE A 16 6.02 0.00 -4.19
C ILE A 16 6.64 1.14 -5.00
N LEU A 17 6.63 1.09 -6.33
CA LEU A 17 7.13 2.16 -7.18
C LEU A 17 6.20 3.40 -7.17
N LEU A 18 4.90 3.23 -6.93
CA LEU A 18 3.98 4.33 -6.59
C LEU A 18 4.20 4.85 -5.15
N LEU A 19 4.70 4.00 -4.26
CA LEU A 19 5.04 4.32 -2.86
C LEU A 19 6.47 4.87 -2.71
N THR A 20 7.37 4.64 -3.66
CA THR A 20 8.71 5.22 -3.63
C THR A 20 8.71 6.64 -4.17
N GLY A 21 8.25 7.56 -3.37
CA GLY A 21 8.68 8.96 -3.27
C GLY A 21 8.67 9.89 -4.49
N CYS A 22 8.53 9.42 -5.71
CA CYS A 22 8.45 10.27 -6.89
C CYS A 22 7.00 10.62 -7.23
N HIS A 23 6.28 11.19 -6.26
CA HIS A 23 4.99 11.80 -6.55
C HIS A 23 5.23 13.22 -7.05
N LEU A 24 5.09 13.43 -8.36
CA LEU A 24 4.81 14.77 -8.88
C LEU A 24 3.48 15.20 -8.29
N GLU A 25 3.51 15.87 -7.15
CA GLU A 25 2.29 16.50 -6.65
C GLU A 25 1.76 17.47 -7.68
N VAL A 26 0.51 17.25 -8.07
CA VAL A 26 -0.19 18.19 -8.95
C VAL A 26 -0.27 19.55 -8.24
N PRO A 27 0.24 20.65 -8.84
CA PRO A 27 0.17 21.97 -8.23
C PRO A 27 -1.23 22.29 -7.72
N THR A 28 -1.34 22.99 -6.61
CA THR A 28 -2.62 23.33 -5.96
C THR A 28 -3.62 23.98 -6.92
N TYR A 29 -3.16 24.82 -7.86
CA TYR A 29 -4.05 25.43 -8.85
C TYR A 29 -4.58 24.41 -9.88
N MET A 30 -3.81 23.38 -10.22
CA MET A 30 -4.25 22.29 -11.09
C MET A 30 -5.30 21.43 -10.37
N LYS A 31 -5.08 21.15 -9.07
CA LYS A 31 -6.10 20.47 -8.22
C LYS A 31 -7.42 21.28 -8.20
N MET A 32 -7.36 22.60 -8.07
CA MET A 32 -8.54 23.47 -8.13
C MET A 32 -9.21 23.49 -9.51
N LEU A 33 -8.43 23.40 -10.60
CA LEU A 33 -8.98 23.28 -11.96
C LEU A 33 -9.66 21.93 -12.16
N VAL A 34 -9.06 20.86 -11.68
CA VAL A 34 -9.60 19.49 -11.76
C VAL A 34 -10.83 19.36 -10.88
N ALA A 35 -10.83 19.88 -9.65
CA ALA A 35 -11.99 19.90 -8.76
C ALA A 35 -13.21 20.64 -9.35
N SER A 36 -13.03 21.46 -10.40
CA SER A 36 -14.11 22.12 -11.13
C SER A 36 -14.64 21.31 -12.33
N MET A 37 -14.07 20.14 -12.62
CA MET A 37 -14.51 19.27 -13.72
C MET A 37 -15.82 18.58 -13.38
N VAL A 38 -16.64 18.35 -14.40
CA VAL A 38 -17.83 17.51 -14.25
C VAL A 38 -17.36 16.06 -14.12
N PRO A 39 -17.84 15.32 -13.10
CA PRO A 39 -17.50 13.91 -12.96
C PRO A 39 -17.80 13.11 -14.23
N THR A 40 -16.94 12.13 -14.53
CA THR A 40 -17.00 11.30 -15.74
C THR A 40 -17.39 9.87 -15.38
N HIS A 41 -18.44 9.34 -16.01
CA HIS A 41 -18.81 7.96 -15.79
C HIS A 41 -17.72 7.01 -16.31
N PHE A 42 -17.33 6.00 -15.52
CA PHE A 42 -16.22 5.08 -15.85
C PHE A 42 -16.33 4.45 -17.26
N SER A 43 -17.55 4.14 -17.70
CA SER A 43 -17.79 3.60 -19.04
C SER A 43 -17.49 4.59 -20.19
N GLU A 44 -17.36 5.88 -19.90
CA GLU A 44 -17.03 6.94 -20.85
C GLU A 44 -15.52 7.27 -20.84
N MET A 45 -14.77 6.70 -19.90
CA MET A 45 -13.31 6.89 -19.82
C MET A 45 -12.61 6.09 -20.92
N GLU A 46 -11.97 6.81 -21.83
CA GLU A 46 -11.28 6.22 -22.97
C GLU A 46 -9.82 5.91 -22.63
N TYR A 47 -9.37 4.71 -22.96
CA TYR A 47 -7.95 4.36 -22.88
C TYR A 47 -7.23 4.82 -24.15
N THR A 48 -6.08 5.43 -23.95
CA THR A 48 -5.13 5.71 -25.02
C THR A 48 -3.76 5.25 -24.58
N ARG A 49 -3.07 4.43 -25.43
CA ARG A 49 -1.69 4.02 -25.09
C ARG A 49 -0.83 5.26 -24.88
N PRO A 50 -0.18 5.42 -23.70
CA PRO A 50 0.63 6.60 -23.37
C PRO A 50 1.79 6.82 -24.36
N ASP A 51 2.07 8.06 -24.69
CA ASP A 51 3.28 8.44 -25.43
C ASP A 51 4.49 8.53 -24.49
N VAL A 52 4.98 7.36 -24.05
CA VAL A 52 6.13 7.26 -23.12
C VAL A 52 7.39 7.94 -23.68
N PRO A 53 7.79 7.75 -24.96
CA PRO A 53 8.94 8.49 -25.52
C PRO A 53 8.76 10.01 -25.48
N GLY A 54 7.54 10.49 -25.69
CA GLY A 54 7.21 11.91 -25.57
C GLY A 54 7.33 12.43 -24.14
N LEU A 55 6.84 11.66 -23.16
CA LEU A 55 6.96 11.99 -21.73
C LEU A 55 8.42 12.04 -21.29
N LEU A 56 9.21 11.01 -21.58
CA LEU A 56 10.64 10.98 -21.24
C LEU A 56 11.41 12.16 -21.84
N ASN A 57 11.15 12.49 -23.12
CA ASN A 57 11.76 13.65 -23.75
C ASN A 57 11.32 14.98 -23.10
N ALA A 58 10.07 15.10 -22.63
CA ALA A 58 9.60 16.29 -21.92
C ALA A 58 10.31 16.44 -20.57
N LEU A 59 10.41 15.34 -19.79
CA LEU A 59 11.12 15.31 -18.51
C LEU A 59 12.61 15.66 -18.68
N GLU A 60 13.30 15.07 -19.66
CA GLU A 60 14.70 15.37 -19.99
C GLU A 60 14.89 16.84 -20.37
N THR A 61 13.97 17.40 -21.17
CA THR A 61 14.03 18.82 -21.60
C THR A 61 13.89 19.74 -20.38
N CYS A 62 12.88 19.53 -19.55
CA CYS A 62 12.66 20.31 -18.33
C CYS A 62 13.86 20.23 -17.38
N THR A 63 14.45 19.03 -17.21
CA THR A 63 15.67 18.81 -16.41
C THR A 63 16.85 19.63 -16.95
N ALA A 64 17.06 19.61 -18.26
CA ALA A 64 18.18 20.32 -18.90
C ALA A 64 18.01 21.85 -18.85
N ASP A 65 16.78 22.34 -18.96
CA ASP A 65 16.48 23.76 -19.00
C ASP A 65 16.31 24.40 -17.60
N ALA A 66 16.07 23.61 -16.56
CA ALA A 66 15.87 24.06 -15.17
C ALA A 66 16.94 25.07 -14.66
N PRO A 67 18.26 24.95 -14.98
CA PRO A 67 19.27 25.88 -14.51
C PRO A 67 19.28 27.23 -15.23
N GLU A 68 18.83 27.30 -16.50
CA GLU A 68 19.10 28.45 -17.41
C GLU A 68 17.84 29.07 -18.00
N ALA A 69 16.71 28.38 -18.09
CA ALA A 69 15.46 28.89 -18.64
C ALA A 69 14.90 30.06 -17.84
N ASP A 70 14.15 30.95 -18.48
CA ASP A 70 13.32 31.91 -17.75
C ASP A 70 12.11 31.20 -17.10
N PHE A 71 11.55 31.81 -16.04
CA PHE A 71 10.49 31.21 -15.27
C PHE A 71 9.25 30.82 -16.11
N ASP A 72 8.84 31.66 -17.04
CA ASP A 72 7.62 31.38 -17.83
C ASP A 72 7.83 30.16 -18.74
N THR A 73 9.02 30.01 -19.33
CA THR A 73 9.40 28.84 -20.12
C THR A 73 9.41 27.59 -19.24
N LEU A 74 10.13 27.62 -18.11
CA LEU A 74 10.24 26.48 -17.19
C LEU A 74 8.87 26.05 -16.64
N ALA A 75 8.03 27.01 -16.24
CA ALA A 75 6.67 26.73 -15.77
C ALA A 75 5.81 26.06 -16.88
N GLY A 76 5.99 26.46 -18.13
CA GLY A 76 5.33 25.83 -19.28
C GLY A 76 5.77 24.37 -19.47
N GLU A 77 7.05 24.09 -19.34
CA GLU A 77 7.62 22.73 -19.44
C GLU A 77 7.16 21.84 -18.28
N ILE A 78 7.19 22.35 -17.03
CA ILE A 78 6.66 21.64 -15.86
C ILE A 78 5.19 21.25 -16.07
N ASN A 79 4.36 22.19 -16.54
CA ASN A 79 2.95 21.90 -16.80
C ASN A 79 2.76 20.83 -17.88
N GLN A 80 3.61 20.82 -18.91
CA GLN A 80 3.59 19.78 -19.94
C GLN A 80 3.97 18.41 -19.33
N CYS A 81 5.04 18.35 -18.54
CA CYS A 81 5.46 17.11 -17.86
C CYS A 81 4.34 16.56 -16.96
N LEU A 82 3.72 17.43 -16.14
CA LEU A 82 2.62 17.05 -15.27
C LEU A 82 1.41 16.51 -16.04
N LEU A 83 1.03 17.15 -17.14
CA LEU A 83 -0.08 16.67 -17.97
C LEU A 83 0.23 15.30 -18.56
N MET A 84 1.39 15.12 -19.18
CA MET A 84 1.78 13.85 -19.81
C MET A 84 1.97 12.74 -18.77
N TYR A 85 2.47 13.06 -17.57
CA TYR A 85 2.60 12.11 -16.48
C TYR A 85 1.22 11.66 -15.95
N ASN A 86 0.28 12.59 -15.78
CA ASN A 86 -1.10 12.25 -15.41
C ASN A 86 -1.82 11.43 -16.49
N GLU A 87 -1.55 11.72 -17.79
CA GLU A 87 -2.01 10.87 -18.91
C GLU A 87 -1.43 9.45 -18.81
N TYR A 88 -0.14 9.33 -18.51
CA TYR A 88 0.49 8.04 -18.32
C TYR A 88 -0.14 7.28 -17.14
N LEU A 89 -0.22 7.87 -15.94
CA LEU A 89 -0.77 7.23 -14.76
C LEU A 89 -2.23 6.83 -14.94
N THR A 90 -3.05 7.71 -15.51
CA THR A 90 -4.46 7.39 -15.78
C THR A 90 -4.61 6.19 -16.72
N ASN A 91 -3.85 6.18 -17.81
CA ASN A 91 -3.95 5.08 -18.78
C ASN A 91 -3.30 3.79 -18.23
N TYR A 92 -2.25 3.90 -17.42
CA TYR A 92 -1.71 2.77 -16.69
C TYR A 92 -2.79 2.14 -15.79
N ASN A 93 -3.47 2.95 -14.96
CA ASN A 93 -4.52 2.48 -14.07
C ASN A 93 -5.75 1.96 -14.81
N LEU A 94 -6.17 2.60 -15.92
CA LEU A 94 -7.25 2.08 -16.77
C LEU A 94 -6.89 0.72 -17.40
N SER A 95 -5.66 0.54 -17.84
CA SER A 95 -5.21 -0.76 -18.38
C SER A 95 -5.14 -1.83 -17.30
N ASN A 96 -4.72 -1.46 -16.08
CA ASN A 96 -4.72 -2.31 -14.90
C ASN A 96 -6.14 -2.79 -14.57
N ILE A 97 -7.09 -1.87 -14.33
CA ILE A 97 -8.48 -2.20 -14.02
C ILE A 97 -9.06 -3.16 -15.06
N ARG A 98 -8.96 -2.81 -16.35
CA ARG A 98 -9.54 -3.60 -17.45
C ARG A 98 -8.90 -4.97 -17.59
N TYR A 99 -7.59 -5.04 -17.41
CA TYR A 99 -6.87 -6.30 -17.43
C TYR A 99 -7.26 -7.19 -16.24
N TYR A 100 -7.38 -6.63 -15.04
CA TYR A 100 -7.79 -7.41 -13.87
C TYR A 100 -9.26 -7.78 -13.86
N THR A 101 -10.11 -7.07 -14.58
CA THR A 101 -11.51 -7.48 -14.80
C THR A 101 -11.62 -8.78 -15.61
N ASP A 102 -10.74 -8.99 -16.59
CA ASP A 102 -10.63 -10.29 -17.32
C ASP A 102 -9.16 -10.57 -17.67
N MET A 103 -8.50 -11.35 -16.82
CA MET A 103 -7.09 -11.71 -16.98
C MET A 103 -6.80 -12.62 -18.18
N THR A 104 -7.81 -13.05 -18.90
CA THR A 104 -7.67 -13.80 -20.16
C THR A 104 -7.61 -12.89 -21.39
N ASP A 105 -7.91 -11.61 -21.23
CA ASP A 105 -7.83 -10.64 -22.32
C ASP A 105 -6.38 -10.28 -22.63
N ILE A 106 -5.92 -10.74 -23.80
CA ILE A 106 -4.54 -10.54 -24.26
C ILE A 106 -4.25 -9.06 -24.54
N TYR A 107 -5.23 -8.33 -25.09
CA TYR A 107 -5.04 -6.91 -25.40
C TYR A 107 -4.75 -6.10 -24.15
N TRP A 108 -5.58 -6.24 -23.10
CA TRP A 108 -5.37 -5.51 -21.87
C TRP A 108 -4.13 -5.96 -21.11
N SER A 109 -3.75 -7.24 -21.22
CA SER A 109 -2.48 -7.74 -20.73
C SER A 109 -1.28 -7.06 -21.39
N GLU A 110 -1.31 -6.88 -22.72
CA GLU A 110 -0.24 -6.23 -23.47
C GLU A 110 -0.15 -4.71 -23.16
N GLU A 111 -1.30 -4.03 -23.03
CA GLU A 111 -1.33 -2.60 -22.71
C GLU A 111 -0.84 -2.32 -21.26
N TYR A 112 -1.27 -3.13 -20.31
CA TYR A 112 -0.82 -3.03 -18.91
C TYR A 112 0.69 -3.28 -18.79
N ASN A 113 1.20 -4.36 -19.42
CA ASN A 113 2.63 -4.66 -19.41
C ASN A 113 3.46 -3.55 -20.11
N TYR A 114 2.93 -2.95 -21.18
CA TYR A 114 3.59 -1.80 -21.82
C TYR A 114 3.82 -0.65 -20.84
N CYS A 115 2.81 -0.26 -20.07
CA CYS A 115 2.98 0.79 -19.08
C CYS A 115 3.94 0.37 -17.97
N LEU A 116 3.81 -0.87 -17.48
CA LEU A 116 4.65 -1.40 -16.42
C LEU A 116 6.14 -1.43 -16.78
N ASP A 117 6.46 -1.81 -18.02
CA ASP A 117 7.85 -1.92 -18.50
C ASP A 117 8.62 -0.59 -18.44
N TYR A 118 7.90 0.55 -18.54
CA TYR A 118 8.52 1.88 -18.51
C TYR A 118 8.44 2.60 -17.16
N ASN A 119 7.78 2.01 -16.18
CA ASN A 119 7.52 2.71 -14.91
C ASN A 119 8.80 3.14 -14.18
N SER A 120 9.80 2.27 -14.12
CA SER A 120 11.10 2.59 -13.49
C SER A 120 11.85 3.71 -14.22
N GLU A 121 11.85 3.69 -15.56
CA GLU A 121 12.51 4.72 -16.38
C GLU A 121 11.85 6.09 -16.22
N ILE A 122 10.51 6.12 -16.19
CA ILE A 122 9.73 7.35 -15.96
C ILE A 122 9.98 7.86 -14.54
N SER A 123 9.94 6.99 -13.51
CA SER A 123 10.21 7.38 -12.12
C SER A 123 11.60 7.99 -11.95
N ALA A 124 12.62 7.39 -12.55
CA ALA A 124 13.98 7.95 -12.54
C ALA A 124 14.06 9.32 -13.24
N ALA A 125 13.38 9.50 -14.38
CA ALA A 125 13.36 10.76 -15.08
C ALA A 125 12.61 11.88 -14.31
N VAL A 126 11.51 11.51 -13.63
CA VAL A 126 10.77 12.43 -12.73
C VAL A 126 11.65 12.86 -11.56
N ASP A 127 12.32 11.92 -10.91
CA ASP A 127 13.22 12.21 -9.79
C ASP A 127 14.34 13.17 -10.22
N GLN A 128 15.02 12.89 -11.32
CA GLN A 128 16.06 13.76 -11.87
C GLN A 128 15.55 15.17 -12.18
N MET A 129 14.34 15.30 -12.72
CA MET A 129 13.71 16.60 -12.94
C MET A 129 13.48 17.34 -11.63
N LEU A 130 12.96 16.66 -10.58
CA LEU A 130 12.71 17.29 -9.29
C LEU A 130 13.99 17.80 -8.63
N TYR A 131 15.08 17.04 -8.66
CA TYR A 131 16.39 17.51 -8.19
C TYR A 131 16.89 18.73 -9.00
N ALA A 132 16.73 18.72 -10.33
CA ALA A 132 17.11 19.86 -11.16
C ALA A 132 16.27 21.11 -10.85
N LEU A 133 14.98 20.95 -10.57
CA LEU A 133 14.09 22.05 -10.15
C LEU A 133 14.46 22.57 -8.74
N ALA A 134 14.84 21.69 -7.82
CA ALA A 134 15.33 22.06 -6.48
C ALA A 134 16.58 22.94 -6.55
N ASP A 135 17.50 22.66 -7.47
CA ASP A 135 18.72 23.44 -7.70
C ASP A 135 18.52 24.66 -8.62
N SER A 136 17.33 24.83 -9.18
CA SER A 136 17.01 25.91 -10.11
C SER A 136 17.04 27.29 -9.41
N PRO A 137 17.43 28.36 -10.13
CA PRO A 137 17.32 29.74 -9.63
C PRO A 137 15.85 30.15 -9.38
N HIS A 138 14.89 29.35 -9.80
CA HIS A 138 13.46 29.59 -9.65
C HIS A 138 12.82 28.81 -8.49
N ARG A 139 13.60 28.06 -7.70
CA ARG A 139 13.11 27.26 -6.55
C ARG A 139 12.11 28.03 -5.68
N GLU A 140 12.44 29.24 -5.22
CA GLU A 140 11.55 30.06 -4.37
C GLU A 140 10.21 30.36 -5.02
N ALA A 141 10.17 30.58 -6.34
CA ALA A 141 8.94 30.82 -7.08
C ALA A 141 8.13 29.53 -7.29
N LEU A 142 8.82 28.41 -7.49
CA LEU A 142 8.20 27.07 -7.63
C LEU A 142 7.64 26.57 -6.29
N GLU A 143 8.20 26.96 -5.16
CA GLU A 143 7.68 26.67 -3.81
C GLU A 143 6.50 27.57 -3.41
N SER A 144 5.97 28.39 -4.30
CA SER A 144 4.71 29.10 -4.03
C SER A 144 3.52 28.14 -4.02
N TYR A 145 2.43 28.52 -3.33
CA TYR A 145 1.17 27.75 -3.31
C TYR A 145 0.50 27.60 -4.69
N GLU A 146 0.93 28.36 -5.68
CA GLU A 146 0.45 28.23 -7.07
C GLU A 146 1.10 27.03 -7.80
N TYR A 147 2.22 26.52 -7.29
CA TYR A 147 2.96 25.39 -7.86
C TYR A 147 3.08 24.25 -6.84
N PHE A 148 4.29 23.96 -6.36
CA PHE A 148 4.55 22.80 -5.49
C PHE A 148 4.23 23.06 -4.01
N GLY A 149 4.28 24.29 -3.55
CA GLY A 149 4.08 24.66 -2.16
C GLY A 149 5.39 24.87 -1.38
N PRO A 150 5.31 25.57 -0.23
CA PRO A 150 6.50 25.89 0.57
C PRO A 150 7.21 24.65 1.10
N GLY A 151 8.54 24.58 0.89
CA GLY A 151 9.39 23.51 1.40
C GLY A 151 9.29 22.19 0.61
N TYR A 152 8.58 22.17 -0.49
CA TYR A 152 8.45 20.95 -1.32
C TYR A 152 9.79 20.37 -1.74
N PHE A 153 10.74 21.22 -2.14
CA PHE A 153 12.05 20.79 -2.61
C PHE A 153 13.07 20.51 -1.49
N ASP A 154 12.70 20.61 -0.22
CA ASP A 154 13.63 20.29 0.89
C ASP A 154 14.05 18.82 0.89
N ALA A 155 13.18 17.93 0.37
CA ALA A 155 13.48 16.52 0.18
C ALA A 155 14.41 16.23 -1.03
N TYR A 156 14.61 17.19 -1.93
CA TYR A 156 15.40 17.05 -3.15
C TYR A 156 16.70 17.86 -3.10
N GLU A 157 17.25 18.08 -1.90
CA GLU A 157 18.54 18.75 -1.74
C GLU A 157 19.69 17.77 -1.95
N GLY A 158 20.68 18.15 -2.79
CA GLY A 158 21.85 17.34 -3.08
C GLY A 158 21.86 16.73 -4.48
N GLU A 159 22.35 15.50 -4.60
CA GLU A 159 22.40 14.77 -5.88
C GLU A 159 21.40 13.63 -5.85
N SER A 160 20.67 13.43 -6.95
CA SER A 160 19.78 12.27 -7.12
C SER A 160 20.54 10.95 -6.92
N LEU A 161 19.91 9.98 -6.29
CA LEU A 161 20.45 8.62 -6.19
C LEU A 161 20.45 7.88 -7.52
N TRP A 162 19.62 8.30 -8.49
CA TRP A 162 19.43 7.65 -9.80
C TRP A 162 20.59 7.92 -10.78
N ASP A 163 21.79 7.50 -10.41
CA ASP A 163 22.92 7.43 -11.33
C ASP A 163 23.02 6.05 -12.03
N GLU A 164 24.00 5.89 -12.92
CA GLU A 164 24.20 4.64 -13.68
C GLU A 164 24.40 3.41 -12.77
N THR A 165 25.02 3.60 -11.60
CA THR A 165 25.29 2.48 -10.65
C THR A 165 24.02 2.09 -9.90
N PHE A 166 23.29 3.06 -9.35
CA PHE A 166 22.04 2.82 -8.65
C PHE A 166 21.00 2.20 -9.58
N THR A 167 20.84 2.75 -10.80
CA THR A 167 19.99 2.19 -11.84
C THR A 167 20.33 0.73 -12.13
N SER A 168 21.64 0.42 -12.29
CA SER A 168 22.07 -0.96 -12.53
C SER A 168 21.77 -1.92 -11.35
N LEU A 169 21.81 -1.43 -10.11
CA LEU A 169 21.43 -2.25 -8.94
C LEU A 169 19.92 -2.51 -8.92
N MET A 170 19.10 -1.51 -9.22
CA MET A 170 17.65 -1.66 -9.32
C MET A 170 17.23 -2.59 -10.47
N ASP A 171 17.94 -2.54 -11.62
CA ASP A 171 17.72 -3.47 -12.74
C ASP A 171 18.02 -4.92 -12.32
N GLN A 172 19.09 -5.15 -11.53
CA GLN A 172 19.41 -6.49 -11.00
C GLN A 172 18.33 -6.99 -10.04
N GLU A 173 17.75 -6.11 -9.22
CA GLU A 173 16.62 -6.46 -8.36
C GLU A 173 15.40 -6.89 -9.20
N ALA A 174 15.07 -6.13 -10.25
CA ALA A 174 13.99 -6.45 -11.18
C ALA A 174 14.21 -7.81 -11.89
N GLU A 175 15.45 -8.15 -12.27
CA GLU A 175 15.79 -9.47 -12.84
C GLU A 175 15.57 -10.62 -11.83
N LEU A 176 15.95 -10.42 -10.57
CA LEU A 176 15.70 -11.40 -9.51
C LEU A 176 14.21 -11.57 -9.24
N LEU A 177 13.46 -10.50 -9.22
CA LEU A 177 12.00 -10.55 -9.08
C LEU A 177 11.34 -11.26 -10.26
N THR A 178 11.78 -11.02 -11.49
CA THR A 178 11.32 -11.78 -12.67
C THR A 178 11.58 -13.28 -12.50
N THR A 179 12.76 -13.64 -11.98
CA THR A 179 13.12 -15.04 -11.69
C THR A 179 12.23 -15.64 -10.60
N TYR A 180 11.95 -14.87 -9.55
CA TYR A 180 11.00 -15.25 -8.49
C TYR A 180 9.63 -15.56 -9.07
N TYR A 181 9.10 -14.71 -9.95
CA TYR A 181 7.79 -14.90 -10.56
C TYR A 181 7.69 -16.14 -11.43
N ASP A 182 8.70 -16.34 -12.25
CA ASP A 182 8.74 -17.52 -13.11
C ASP A 182 8.80 -18.82 -12.32
N LEU A 183 9.58 -18.83 -11.24
CA LEU A 183 9.72 -20.01 -10.38
C LEU A 183 8.47 -20.24 -9.52
N SER A 184 7.91 -19.18 -8.94
CA SER A 184 6.69 -19.24 -8.14
C SER A 184 5.49 -19.72 -8.95
N ALA A 185 5.36 -19.28 -10.22
CA ALA A 185 4.33 -19.76 -11.10
C ALA A 185 4.44 -21.28 -11.38
N GLN A 186 5.66 -21.80 -11.51
CA GLN A 186 5.89 -23.25 -11.65
C GLN A 186 5.59 -23.99 -10.36
N ALA A 187 6.00 -23.42 -9.22
CA ALA A 187 5.81 -24.01 -7.89
C ALA A 187 4.31 -24.17 -7.53
N THR A 188 3.46 -23.25 -7.98
CA THR A 188 2.00 -23.33 -7.72
C THR A 188 1.31 -24.52 -8.39
N GLU A 189 1.90 -25.08 -9.43
CA GLU A 189 1.35 -26.29 -10.12
C GLU A 189 1.88 -27.60 -9.52
N ALA A 190 2.84 -27.53 -8.59
CA ALA A 190 3.46 -28.70 -7.97
C ALA A 190 2.55 -29.31 -6.89
N GLU A 191 2.71 -30.64 -6.66
CA GLU A 191 2.14 -31.26 -5.45
C GLU A 191 2.90 -30.81 -4.20
N ASP A 192 2.26 -30.81 -3.03
CA ASP A 192 2.84 -30.30 -1.76
C ASP A 192 4.27 -30.83 -1.49
N GLN A 193 4.50 -32.14 -1.69
CA GLN A 193 5.81 -32.75 -1.49
C GLN A 193 6.87 -32.18 -2.44
N GLU A 194 6.51 -32.00 -3.72
CA GLU A 194 7.39 -31.42 -4.72
C GLU A 194 7.64 -29.93 -4.45
N PHE A 195 6.60 -29.19 -4.04
CA PHE A 195 6.73 -27.79 -3.65
C PHE A 195 7.81 -27.63 -2.57
N TYR A 196 7.67 -28.34 -1.45
CA TYR A 196 8.59 -28.19 -0.33
C TYR A 196 9.98 -28.77 -0.57
N ASP A 197 10.12 -29.86 -1.36
CA ASP A 197 11.41 -30.53 -1.56
C ASP A 197 12.23 -29.93 -2.72
N VAL A 198 11.57 -29.32 -3.71
CA VAL A 198 12.23 -28.84 -4.94
C VAL A 198 12.16 -27.33 -5.08
N TYR A 199 10.99 -26.73 -4.92
CA TYR A 199 10.78 -25.31 -5.20
C TYR A 199 11.12 -24.42 -4.00
N ALA A 200 10.75 -24.79 -2.78
CA ALA A 200 10.99 -23.96 -1.62
C ALA A 200 12.48 -23.63 -1.39
N PRO A 201 13.44 -24.54 -1.54
CA PRO A 201 14.85 -24.18 -1.45
C PRO A 201 15.34 -23.22 -2.54
N GLN A 202 14.78 -23.31 -3.75
CA GLN A 202 15.15 -22.41 -4.86
C GLN A 202 14.55 -21.00 -4.64
N LEU A 203 13.29 -20.92 -4.20
CA LEU A 203 12.66 -19.65 -3.83
C LEU A 203 13.41 -18.98 -2.68
N ALA A 204 13.79 -19.75 -1.63
CA ALA A 204 14.59 -19.23 -0.53
C ALA A 204 15.97 -18.71 -0.98
N GLN A 205 16.59 -19.34 -2.00
CA GLN A 205 17.83 -18.81 -2.55
C GLN A 205 17.63 -17.47 -3.24
N ILE A 206 16.52 -17.28 -3.99
CA ILE A 206 16.19 -15.98 -4.60
C ILE A 206 15.97 -14.93 -3.51
N LEU A 207 15.28 -15.26 -2.40
CA LEU A 207 15.13 -14.36 -1.27
C LEU A 207 16.50 -13.93 -0.70
N ILE A 208 17.42 -14.88 -0.52
CA ILE A 208 18.78 -14.59 -0.06
C ILE A 208 19.50 -13.65 -1.03
N ASP A 209 19.42 -13.92 -2.33
CA ASP A 209 20.07 -13.10 -3.35
C ASP A 209 19.50 -11.68 -3.37
N LEU A 210 18.17 -11.53 -3.20
CA LEU A 210 17.50 -10.23 -3.01
C LEU A 210 17.98 -9.52 -1.74
N VAL A 211 18.06 -10.21 -0.61
CA VAL A 211 18.52 -9.60 0.66
C VAL A 211 19.95 -9.08 0.52
N ILE A 212 20.86 -9.85 -0.10
CA ILE A 212 22.24 -9.42 -0.31
C ILE A 212 22.30 -8.20 -1.22
N LEU A 213 21.56 -8.21 -2.33
CA LEU A 213 21.51 -7.08 -3.28
C LEU A 213 20.92 -5.82 -2.63
N ARG A 214 19.84 -5.95 -1.86
CA ARG A 214 19.20 -4.86 -1.14
C ARG A 214 20.11 -4.25 -0.06
N GLN A 215 20.90 -5.05 0.63
CA GLN A 215 21.95 -4.55 1.52
C GLN A 215 23.03 -3.74 0.73
N GLU A 216 23.37 -4.15 -0.50
CA GLU A 216 24.27 -3.41 -1.37
C GLU A 216 23.65 -2.08 -1.86
N ILE A 217 22.38 -2.09 -2.24
CA ILE A 217 21.59 -0.89 -2.60
C ILE A 217 21.61 0.12 -1.45
N ALA A 218 21.26 -0.31 -0.24
CA ALA A 218 21.26 0.55 0.94
C ALA A 218 22.64 1.15 1.24
N ALA A 219 23.68 0.33 1.17
CA ALA A 219 25.05 0.78 1.38
C ALA A 219 25.50 1.80 0.31
N TYR A 220 25.09 1.59 -0.97
CA TYR A 220 25.35 2.54 -2.05
C TYR A 220 24.63 3.85 -1.81
N ALA A 221 23.38 3.82 -1.38
CA ALA A 221 22.59 5.00 -1.03
C ALA A 221 23.07 5.71 0.26
N GLY A 222 24.06 5.14 0.98
CA GLY A 222 24.66 5.75 2.15
C GLY A 222 23.99 5.42 3.49
N PHE A 223 23.09 4.45 3.52
CA PHE A 223 22.40 3.98 4.73
C PHE A 223 23.23 2.91 5.47
N GLU A 224 23.05 2.83 6.78
CA GLU A 224 23.74 1.84 7.60
C GLU A 224 23.15 0.41 7.45
N SER A 225 21.84 0.32 7.16
CA SER A 225 21.13 -0.93 6.93
C SER A 225 20.08 -0.80 5.83
N PHE A 226 19.61 -1.95 5.30
CA PHE A 226 18.48 -1.94 4.38
C PHE A 226 17.17 -1.52 5.06
N ASN A 227 16.99 -1.84 6.35
CA ASN A 227 15.81 -1.40 7.09
C ASN A 227 15.73 0.13 7.15
N ASP A 228 16.86 0.82 7.43
CA ASP A 228 16.92 2.29 7.42
C ASP A 228 16.61 2.86 6.03
N PHE A 229 17.19 2.25 4.98
CA PHE A 229 16.93 2.65 3.59
C PHE A 229 15.45 2.47 3.22
N ALA A 230 14.87 1.32 3.52
CA ALA A 230 13.48 1.04 3.18
C ALA A 230 12.50 1.97 3.92
N PHE A 231 12.79 2.27 5.19
CA PHE A 231 11.97 3.18 6.00
C PHE A 231 11.94 4.59 5.41
N ASP A 232 13.09 5.11 5.03
CA ASP A 232 13.22 6.45 4.47
C ASP A 232 12.77 6.49 3.01
N PHE A 233 13.37 5.64 2.15
CA PHE A 233 13.23 5.72 0.70
C PHE A 233 11.93 5.11 0.17
N TYR A 234 11.48 3.94 0.70
CA TYR A 234 10.25 3.31 0.21
C TYR A 234 8.99 3.78 0.92
N PHE A 235 9.07 4.06 2.23
CA PHE A 235 7.86 4.25 3.04
C PHE A 235 7.72 5.64 3.67
N LEU A 236 8.72 6.52 3.57
CA LEU A 236 8.73 7.86 4.18
C LEU A 236 8.35 7.82 5.67
N ARG A 237 8.87 6.83 6.40
CA ARG A 237 8.57 6.62 7.81
C ARG A 237 9.31 7.63 8.68
N ASP A 238 8.60 8.31 9.54
CA ASP A 238 9.14 9.23 10.55
C ASP A 238 9.36 8.57 11.91
N TYR A 239 9.54 7.24 11.91
CA TYR A 239 9.96 6.41 13.02
C TYR A 239 11.08 5.45 12.58
N THR A 240 11.76 4.83 13.55
CA THR A 240 12.97 4.05 13.28
C THR A 240 12.77 2.54 13.39
N PRO A 241 13.68 1.72 12.79
CA PRO A 241 13.66 0.27 12.99
C PRO A 241 13.78 -0.16 14.46
N GLU A 242 14.41 0.63 15.32
CA GLU A 242 14.47 0.35 16.76
C GLU A 242 13.11 0.56 17.43
N GLN A 243 12.34 1.59 17.03
CA GLN A 243 10.98 1.80 17.54
C GLN A 243 10.06 0.66 17.10
N GLU A 244 10.20 0.18 15.85
CA GLU A 244 9.52 -1.02 15.39
C GLU A 244 9.88 -2.24 16.25
N ALA A 245 11.17 -2.51 16.48
CA ALA A 245 11.62 -3.64 17.29
C ALA A 245 11.05 -3.60 18.72
N ASP A 246 10.99 -2.41 19.33
CA ASP A 246 10.41 -2.19 20.66
C ASP A 246 8.88 -2.44 20.65
N TYR A 247 8.19 -2.02 19.59
CA TYR A 247 6.75 -2.29 19.41
C TYR A 247 6.49 -3.79 19.26
N LEU A 248 7.25 -4.48 18.41
CA LEU A 248 7.16 -5.92 18.18
C LEU A 248 7.39 -6.71 19.47
N ALA A 249 8.31 -6.25 20.34
CA ALA A 249 8.51 -6.86 21.66
C ALA A 249 7.27 -6.73 22.56
N GLN A 250 6.56 -5.60 22.49
CA GLN A 250 5.31 -5.41 23.23
C GLN A 250 4.17 -6.27 22.67
N VAL A 251 4.07 -6.41 21.32
CA VAL A 251 3.11 -7.33 20.68
C VAL A 251 3.30 -8.76 21.17
N ARG A 252 4.57 -9.24 21.21
CA ARG A 252 4.88 -10.59 21.75
C ARG A 252 4.44 -10.74 23.20
N GLN A 253 4.57 -9.70 24.01
CA GLN A 253 4.22 -9.75 25.43
C GLN A 253 2.71 -9.68 25.67
N GLU A 254 1.98 -8.82 24.98
CA GLU A 254 0.61 -8.45 25.30
C GLU A 254 -0.45 -9.11 24.38
N LEU A 255 -0.16 -9.22 23.05
CA LEU A 255 -1.14 -9.70 22.08
C LEU A 255 -0.98 -11.17 21.73
N VAL A 256 0.24 -11.69 21.65
CA VAL A 256 0.48 -13.12 21.38
C VAL A 256 -0.20 -14.04 22.41
N PRO A 257 -0.26 -13.73 23.71
CA PRO A 257 -1.06 -14.54 24.64
C PRO A 257 -2.54 -14.63 24.26
N ILE A 258 -3.15 -13.52 23.79
CA ILE A 258 -4.55 -13.49 23.37
C ILE A 258 -4.73 -14.32 22.09
N TYR A 259 -3.81 -14.19 21.13
CA TYR A 259 -3.80 -14.98 19.90
C TYR A 259 -3.68 -16.49 20.20
N LYS A 260 -2.84 -16.88 21.17
CA LYS A 260 -2.75 -18.26 21.65
C LYS A 260 -4.03 -18.74 22.35
N ASP A 261 -4.76 -17.85 23.00
CA ASP A 261 -6.05 -18.18 23.63
C ASP A 261 -7.09 -18.56 22.57
N LEU A 262 -7.06 -17.98 21.35
CA LEU A 262 -7.90 -18.43 20.22
C LEU A 262 -7.69 -19.92 19.92
N PHE A 263 -6.46 -20.41 20.04
CA PHE A 263 -6.15 -21.82 19.82
C PHE A 263 -6.60 -22.70 21.00
N TYR A 264 -6.30 -22.29 22.23
CA TYR A 264 -6.54 -23.13 23.43
C TYR A 264 -7.98 -23.12 23.92
N LEU A 265 -8.65 -21.96 23.82
CA LEU A 265 -10.03 -21.80 24.30
C LEU A 265 -11.04 -21.98 23.15
N GLY A 266 -10.57 -21.94 21.92
CA GLY A 266 -11.38 -21.98 20.71
C GLY A 266 -11.70 -20.58 20.19
N MET A 267 -11.90 -20.47 18.87
CA MET A 267 -12.37 -19.25 18.24
C MET A 267 -13.75 -18.87 18.77
N PRO A 268 -14.07 -17.57 18.89
CA PRO A 268 -15.45 -17.14 19.13
C PRO A 268 -16.37 -17.71 18.04
N GLU A 269 -17.67 -17.84 18.34
CA GLU A 269 -18.62 -18.30 17.35
C GLU A 269 -18.79 -17.24 16.25
N ILE A 270 -18.13 -17.49 15.11
CA ILE A 270 -18.23 -16.63 13.92
C ILE A 270 -19.08 -17.38 12.90
N ASN A 271 -20.22 -16.80 12.55
CA ASN A 271 -21.07 -17.32 11.50
C ASN A 271 -20.79 -16.55 10.21
N ILE A 272 -20.23 -17.22 9.21
CA ILE A 272 -19.98 -16.64 7.87
C ILE A 272 -21.13 -17.05 6.97
N TYR A 273 -21.81 -16.08 6.39
CA TYR A 273 -22.90 -16.29 5.45
C TYR A 273 -22.45 -16.00 4.02
N SER A 274 -23.11 -16.68 3.06
CA SER A 274 -22.93 -16.32 1.64
C SER A 274 -23.59 -14.98 1.36
N ARG A 275 -22.90 -14.14 0.61
CA ARG A 275 -23.36 -12.80 0.22
C ARG A 275 -23.42 -12.66 -1.29
N THR A 276 -24.36 -11.86 -1.74
CA THR A 276 -24.48 -11.43 -3.13
C THR A 276 -23.82 -10.07 -3.30
N GLU A 277 -23.43 -9.74 -4.53
CA GLU A 277 -22.93 -8.42 -4.92
C GLU A 277 -23.86 -7.29 -4.43
N GLY A 278 -25.19 -7.46 -4.62
CA GLY A 278 -26.16 -6.46 -4.15
C GLY A 278 -26.21 -6.28 -2.63
N GLU A 279 -25.96 -7.35 -1.84
CA GLU A 279 -25.87 -7.24 -0.37
C GLU A 279 -24.58 -6.57 0.03
N THR A 280 -23.46 -6.86 -0.65
CA THR A 280 -22.17 -6.21 -0.42
C THR A 280 -22.25 -4.71 -0.74
N PHE A 281 -22.87 -4.34 -1.84
CA PHE A 281 -23.12 -2.94 -2.20
C PHE A 281 -24.00 -2.24 -1.16
N ALA A 282 -25.14 -2.83 -0.79
CA ALA A 282 -26.08 -2.27 0.19
C ALA A 282 -25.46 -2.08 1.58
N TYR A 283 -24.46 -2.92 1.95
CA TYR A 283 -23.73 -2.75 3.20
C TYR A 283 -22.96 -1.42 3.22
N VAL A 284 -22.19 -1.11 2.19
CA VAL A 284 -21.42 0.15 2.08
C VAL A 284 -22.33 1.34 1.80
N GLU A 285 -23.45 1.15 1.06
CA GLU A 285 -24.49 2.19 0.90
C GLU A 285 -25.03 2.63 2.27
N SER A 286 -25.48 1.67 3.09
CA SER A 286 -26.00 1.97 4.43
C SER A 286 -24.95 2.60 5.35
N LEU A 287 -23.70 2.16 5.25
CA LEU A 287 -22.56 2.75 5.95
C LEU A 287 -22.41 4.22 5.59
N ALA A 288 -22.35 4.55 4.31
CA ALA A 288 -22.18 5.92 3.83
C ALA A 288 -23.38 6.83 4.20
N GLU A 289 -24.62 6.31 4.06
CA GLU A 289 -25.84 7.05 4.46
C GLU A 289 -25.83 7.39 5.96
N ASN A 290 -25.44 6.45 6.82
CA ASN A 290 -25.45 6.64 8.26
C ASN A 290 -24.26 7.49 8.75
N MET A 291 -23.11 7.44 8.09
CA MET A 291 -21.97 8.32 8.38
C MET A 291 -22.20 9.75 7.88
N GLY A 292 -22.83 9.91 6.72
CA GLY A 292 -23.11 11.23 6.12
C GLY A 292 -21.84 12.00 5.73
N GLY A 293 -21.98 13.32 5.54
CA GLY A 293 -20.85 14.21 5.24
C GLY A 293 -20.08 13.81 3.97
N MET A 294 -18.75 13.92 4.02
CA MET A 294 -17.89 13.63 2.87
C MET A 294 -17.91 12.15 2.46
N VAL A 295 -18.13 11.25 3.40
CA VAL A 295 -18.25 9.80 3.11
C VAL A 295 -19.48 9.52 2.22
N LEU A 296 -20.63 10.17 2.51
CA LEU A 296 -21.82 10.06 1.67
C LEU A 296 -21.60 10.71 0.29
N GLU A 297 -20.93 11.86 0.24
CA GLU A 297 -20.61 12.53 -1.04
C GLU A 297 -19.71 11.65 -1.91
N ALA A 298 -18.69 11.01 -1.33
CA ALA A 298 -17.81 10.08 -2.01
C ALA A 298 -18.58 8.86 -2.55
N PHE A 299 -19.46 8.26 -1.73
CA PHE A 299 -20.31 7.15 -2.15
C PHE A 299 -21.24 7.52 -3.31
N GLN A 300 -21.88 8.68 -3.25
CA GLN A 300 -22.75 9.16 -4.32
C GLN A 300 -22.01 9.34 -5.64
N LEU A 301 -20.77 9.87 -5.60
CA LEU A 301 -19.91 9.96 -6.78
C LEU A 301 -19.58 8.55 -7.31
N MET A 302 -19.15 7.64 -6.44
CA MET A 302 -18.81 6.26 -6.80
C MET A 302 -19.97 5.56 -7.51
N GLU A 303 -21.19 5.67 -6.96
CA GLU A 303 -22.40 5.08 -7.53
C GLU A 303 -22.81 5.78 -8.84
N GLU A 304 -22.95 7.13 -8.85
CA GLU A 304 -23.41 7.89 -10.01
C GLU A 304 -22.49 7.73 -11.22
N CYS A 305 -21.19 7.63 -11.00
CA CYS A 305 -20.18 7.50 -12.06
C CYS A 305 -19.74 6.07 -12.33
N GLY A 306 -20.23 5.08 -11.57
CA GLY A 306 -19.88 3.67 -11.74
C GLY A 306 -18.39 3.42 -11.51
N LEU A 307 -17.82 4.06 -10.49
CA LEU A 307 -16.39 3.99 -10.17
C LEU A 307 -16.05 2.78 -9.29
N TYR A 308 -16.64 1.64 -9.60
CA TYR A 308 -16.40 0.40 -8.90
C TYR A 308 -16.70 -0.84 -9.76
N ASP A 309 -16.04 -1.95 -9.46
CA ASP A 309 -16.38 -3.30 -9.94
C ASP A 309 -16.21 -4.30 -8.80
N ILE A 310 -17.33 -4.72 -8.23
CA ILE A 310 -17.43 -5.73 -7.16
C ILE A 310 -18.08 -7.02 -7.66
N SER A 311 -18.13 -7.22 -8.97
CA SER A 311 -18.70 -8.44 -9.59
C SER A 311 -17.76 -9.63 -9.45
N TYR A 312 -18.30 -10.83 -9.24
CA TYR A 312 -17.51 -12.06 -9.22
C TYR A 312 -17.21 -12.59 -10.63
N SER A 313 -15.96 -12.96 -10.87
CA SER A 313 -15.58 -13.73 -12.05
C SER A 313 -14.37 -14.63 -11.78
N GLU A 314 -14.39 -15.86 -12.32
CA GLU A 314 -13.23 -16.78 -12.27
C GLU A 314 -12.02 -16.25 -13.07
N ASN A 315 -12.26 -15.36 -14.04
CA ASN A 315 -11.21 -14.74 -14.85
C ASN A 315 -10.70 -13.42 -14.25
N LYS A 316 -11.39 -12.90 -13.25
CA LYS A 316 -11.04 -11.66 -12.57
C LYS A 316 -9.86 -11.89 -11.64
N TYR A 317 -9.04 -10.90 -11.41
CA TYR A 317 -7.97 -10.96 -10.43
C TYR A 317 -8.54 -11.19 -9.03
N ASP A 318 -7.95 -12.14 -8.30
CA ASP A 318 -8.44 -12.57 -6.97
C ASP A 318 -7.86 -11.68 -5.87
N ALA A 319 -8.26 -10.41 -5.86
CA ALA A 319 -7.90 -9.42 -4.86
C ALA A 319 -8.86 -8.23 -4.88
N SER A 320 -8.66 -7.29 -3.96
CA SER A 320 -9.25 -5.96 -3.96
C SER A 320 -8.16 -4.89 -4.03
N PHE A 321 -8.50 -3.74 -4.55
CA PHE A 321 -7.67 -2.54 -4.53
C PHE A 321 -8.50 -1.29 -4.90
N GLU A 322 -8.00 -0.14 -4.49
CA GLU A 322 -8.41 1.16 -4.99
C GLU A 322 -7.30 1.74 -5.86
N VAL A 323 -7.64 2.53 -6.88
CA VAL A 323 -6.69 3.31 -7.69
C VAL A 323 -7.28 4.66 -8.07
N TYR A 324 -6.44 5.69 -8.04
CA TYR A 324 -6.79 7.03 -8.47
C TYR A 324 -6.55 7.24 -9.97
N LEU A 325 -7.47 7.95 -10.64
CA LEU A 325 -7.41 8.27 -12.06
C LEU A 325 -7.14 9.78 -12.26
N PRO A 326 -5.88 10.23 -12.32
CA PRO A 326 -5.52 11.65 -12.21
C PRO A 326 -6.16 12.57 -13.23
N LEU A 327 -6.33 12.15 -14.50
CA LEU A 327 -6.98 12.98 -15.51
C LEU A 327 -8.46 13.24 -15.26
N TYR A 328 -9.12 12.32 -14.59
CA TYR A 328 -10.53 12.41 -14.23
C TYR A 328 -10.74 12.94 -12.82
N ASN A 329 -9.67 12.96 -12.00
CA ASN A 329 -9.72 13.29 -10.58
C ASN A 329 -10.70 12.41 -9.81
N GLU A 330 -10.70 11.12 -10.11
CA GLU A 330 -11.67 10.16 -9.58
C GLU A 330 -10.96 8.88 -9.13
N PRO A 331 -11.26 8.40 -7.91
CA PRO A 331 -10.83 7.08 -7.45
C PRO A 331 -11.69 5.97 -8.08
N TYR A 332 -11.19 4.73 -8.06
CA TYR A 332 -11.92 3.56 -8.56
C TYR A 332 -11.67 2.35 -7.68
N VAL A 333 -12.74 1.67 -7.25
CA VAL A 333 -12.67 0.46 -6.43
C VAL A 333 -12.83 -0.79 -7.26
N PHE A 334 -11.93 -1.74 -7.04
CA PHE A 334 -11.97 -3.07 -7.63
C PHE A 334 -12.00 -4.14 -6.52
N LEU A 335 -12.92 -5.10 -6.65
CA LEU A 335 -13.02 -6.25 -5.76
C LEU A 335 -13.49 -7.48 -6.53
N ASN A 336 -12.76 -8.60 -6.45
CA ASN A 336 -13.29 -9.91 -6.84
C ASN A 336 -13.80 -10.59 -5.56
N PRO A 337 -15.13 -10.60 -5.32
CA PRO A 337 -15.68 -10.99 -4.03
C PRO A 337 -15.54 -12.49 -3.78
N SER A 338 -15.33 -12.85 -2.52
CA SER A 338 -15.38 -14.23 -2.01
C SER A 338 -16.80 -14.80 -1.93
N GLN A 339 -17.81 -13.95 -2.14
CA GLN A 339 -19.24 -14.22 -1.97
C GLN A 339 -19.60 -14.59 -0.52
N SER A 340 -18.99 -13.91 0.44
CA SER A 340 -19.18 -14.14 1.87
C SER A 340 -19.18 -12.84 2.68
N ASP A 341 -19.43 -12.93 3.99
CA ASP A 341 -19.37 -11.77 4.91
C ASP A 341 -18.01 -11.03 4.89
N TYR A 342 -16.94 -11.67 4.46
CA TYR A 342 -15.63 -11.00 4.27
C TYR A 342 -15.68 -9.87 3.24
N ASP A 343 -16.56 -9.97 2.24
CA ASP A 343 -16.69 -8.95 1.19
C ASP A 343 -17.24 -7.63 1.73
N PHE A 344 -18.00 -7.67 2.82
CA PHE A 344 -18.49 -6.47 3.49
C PHE A 344 -17.33 -5.63 4.04
N LEU A 345 -16.38 -6.30 4.69
CA LEU A 345 -15.20 -5.65 5.26
C LEU A 345 -14.20 -5.25 4.16
N ALA A 346 -13.99 -6.12 3.16
CA ALA A 346 -13.10 -5.83 2.04
C ALA A 346 -13.60 -4.63 1.21
N PHE A 347 -14.90 -4.53 0.93
CA PHE A 347 -15.44 -3.39 0.20
C PHE A 347 -15.44 -2.12 1.07
N ALA A 348 -15.66 -2.22 2.38
CA ALA A 348 -15.50 -1.10 3.29
C ALA A 348 -14.05 -0.61 3.34
N HIS A 349 -13.06 -1.52 3.33
CA HIS A 349 -11.63 -1.21 3.25
C HIS A 349 -11.32 -0.37 2.01
N GLU A 350 -11.61 -0.88 0.82
CA GLU A 350 -11.35 -0.17 -0.43
C GLU A 350 -12.14 1.15 -0.55
N PHE A 351 -13.35 1.19 0.01
CA PHE A 351 -14.12 2.42 0.11
C PHE A 351 -13.49 3.44 1.06
N GLY A 352 -12.75 2.99 2.06
CA GLY A 352 -11.94 3.86 2.93
C GLY A 352 -10.84 4.58 2.14
N HIS A 353 -10.09 3.88 1.28
CA HIS A 353 -9.14 4.48 0.35
C HIS A 353 -9.84 5.43 -0.63
N PHE A 354 -10.96 5.01 -1.22
CA PHE A 354 -11.76 5.86 -2.10
C PHE A 354 -12.16 7.18 -1.44
N CYS A 355 -12.61 7.16 -0.18
CA CYS A 355 -12.96 8.37 0.57
C CYS A 355 -11.74 9.27 0.80
N ASN A 356 -10.58 8.71 1.09
CA ASN A 356 -9.34 9.45 1.29
C ASN A 356 -8.89 10.12 -0.01
N ASP A 357 -8.84 9.39 -1.11
CA ASP A 357 -8.44 9.91 -2.42
C ASP A 357 -9.45 10.90 -3.00
N TYR A 358 -10.75 10.67 -2.79
CA TYR A 358 -11.78 11.64 -3.12
C TYR A 358 -11.58 12.97 -2.38
N ALA A 359 -11.31 12.93 -1.08
CA ALA A 359 -11.11 14.11 -0.26
C ALA A 359 -9.79 14.82 -0.55
N SER A 360 -8.73 14.05 -0.80
CA SER A 360 -7.36 14.55 -0.98
C SER A 360 -6.99 14.84 -2.44
N TYR A 361 -7.88 14.54 -3.40
CA TYR A 361 -7.61 14.65 -4.83
C TYR A 361 -6.41 13.80 -5.26
N GLY A 362 -6.28 12.58 -4.72
CA GLY A 362 -5.18 11.67 -4.99
C GLY A 362 -3.82 12.20 -4.54
N THR A 363 -3.77 13.12 -3.58
CA THR A 363 -2.50 13.53 -2.96
C THR A 363 -2.05 12.45 -2.02
N GLY A 364 -0.98 11.73 -2.42
CA GLY A 364 -0.48 10.60 -1.66
C GLY A 364 0.02 10.97 -0.27
N ALA A 365 -0.54 10.33 0.75
CA ALA A 365 0.10 10.17 2.03
C ALA A 365 0.99 8.92 2.01
N SER A 366 1.84 8.72 3.03
CA SER A 366 2.55 7.44 3.17
C SER A 366 1.55 6.30 3.29
N VAL A 367 1.98 5.09 2.93
CA VAL A 367 1.11 3.91 3.01
C VAL A 367 0.59 3.68 4.44
N ASP A 368 1.42 3.97 5.44
CA ASP A 368 1.03 3.87 6.85
C ASP A 368 -0.17 4.79 7.17
N VAL A 369 -0.27 5.96 6.54
CA VAL A 369 -1.40 6.88 6.70
C VAL A 369 -2.61 6.45 5.87
N ALA A 370 -2.40 6.03 4.62
CA ALA A 370 -3.48 5.58 3.73
C ALA A 370 -4.25 4.40 4.33
N GLU A 371 -3.53 3.44 4.92
CA GLU A 371 -4.13 2.29 5.57
C GLU A 371 -4.89 2.62 6.88
N VAL A 372 -4.68 3.79 7.48
CA VAL A 372 -5.53 4.25 8.60
C VAL A 372 -6.96 4.50 8.13
N PHE A 373 -7.13 4.99 6.92
CA PHE A 373 -8.46 5.28 6.38
C PHE A 373 -9.20 4.03 5.93
N SER A 374 -8.52 3.08 5.30
CA SER A 374 -9.10 1.81 4.89
C SER A 374 -9.50 0.95 6.08
N GLN A 375 -8.57 0.66 6.99
CA GLN A 375 -8.84 -0.13 8.20
C GLN A 375 -9.77 0.61 9.18
N GLY A 376 -9.68 1.95 9.23
CA GLY A 376 -10.60 2.77 10.00
C GLY A 376 -12.05 2.64 9.52
N MET A 377 -12.26 2.55 8.21
CA MET A 377 -13.58 2.32 7.62
C MET A 377 -14.11 0.92 7.97
N GLU A 378 -13.25 -0.12 7.97
CA GLU A 378 -13.65 -1.46 8.42
C GLU A 378 -14.21 -1.41 9.86
N TYR A 379 -13.49 -0.79 10.79
CA TYR A 379 -13.93 -0.66 12.17
C TYR A 379 -15.19 0.18 12.35
N LEU A 380 -15.27 1.32 11.68
CA LEU A 380 -16.45 2.19 11.76
C LEU A 380 -17.66 1.57 11.08
N SER A 381 -17.47 0.68 10.10
CA SER A 381 -18.57 -0.06 9.48
C SER A 381 -19.34 -0.91 10.49
N LEU A 382 -18.68 -1.42 11.52
CA LEU A 382 -19.34 -2.17 12.62
C LEU A 382 -20.36 -1.32 13.40
N CYS A 383 -20.19 0.01 13.37
CA CYS A 383 -21.05 0.95 14.11
C CYS A 383 -22.14 1.58 13.22
N TYR A 384 -21.88 1.71 11.92
CA TYR A 384 -22.71 2.52 11.02
C TYR A 384 -23.38 1.72 9.91
N ALA A 385 -22.85 0.57 9.48
CA ALA A 385 -23.48 -0.24 8.45
C ALA A 385 -24.65 -1.08 8.99
N GLU A 386 -25.68 -1.27 8.16
CA GLU A 386 -26.79 -2.17 8.45
C GLU A 386 -26.48 -3.58 7.95
N THR A 387 -26.57 -4.56 8.83
CA THR A 387 -26.38 -5.97 8.50
C THR A 387 -27.28 -6.87 9.34
N ASP A 388 -27.60 -8.05 8.83
CA ASP A 388 -28.35 -9.11 9.53
C ASP A 388 -27.45 -10.02 10.38
N ASN A 389 -26.13 -9.79 10.36
CA ASN A 389 -25.12 -10.55 11.09
C ASN A 389 -24.17 -9.58 11.81
N SER A 390 -23.73 -9.98 13.00
CA SER A 390 -22.67 -9.25 13.69
C SER A 390 -21.32 -9.62 13.10
N LEU A 391 -20.60 -8.64 12.56
CA LEU A 391 -19.25 -8.78 12.01
C LEU A 391 -18.16 -8.48 13.05
N GLU A 392 -18.53 -8.04 14.26
CA GLU A 392 -17.57 -7.59 15.27
C GLU A 392 -16.55 -8.69 15.63
N ALA A 393 -17.03 -9.92 15.91
CA ALA A 393 -16.12 -11.02 16.23
C ALA A 393 -15.21 -11.38 15.05
N LEU A 394 -15.73 -11.31 13.81
CA LEU A 394 -14.94 -11.53 12.60
C LEU A 394 -13.84 -10.47 12.47
N GLN A 395 -14.21 -9.20 12.55
CA GLN A 395 -13.25 -8.08 12.46
C GLN A 395 -12.22 -8.13 13.60
N MET A 396 -12.62 -8.41 14.84
CA MET A 396 -11.67 -8.46 15.96
C MET A 396 -10.69 -9.63 15.84
N VAL A 397 -11.12 -10.79 15.35
CA VAL A 397 -10.21 -11.92 15.09
C VAL A 397 -9.27 -11.59 13.93
N SER A 398 -9.78 -11.05 12.82
CA SER A 398 -8.96 -10.64 11.67
C SER A 398 -7.93 -9.58 12.08
N SER A 399 -8.34 -8.56 12.80
CA SER A 399 -7.45 -7.51 13.29
C SER A 399 -6.38 -8.03 14.26
N LEU A 400 -6.74 -8.91 15.21
CA LEU A 400 -5.75 -9.55 16.09
C LEU A 400 -4.74 -10.39 15.28
N SER A 401 -5.21 -11.09 14.23
CA SER A 401 -4.31 -11.80 13.31
C SER A 401 -3.37 -10.82 12.58
N VAL A 402 -3.86 -9.69 12.09
CA VAL A 402 -3.01 -8.65 11.50
C VAL A 402 -1.95 -8.19 12.49
N PHE A 403 -2.31 -7.84 13.72
CA PHE A 403 -1.33 -7.44 14.73
C PHE A 403 -0.27 -8.51 15.00
N VAL A 404 -0.64 -9.78 15.08
CA VAL A 404 0.29 -10.85 15.48
C VAL A 404 1.07 -11.39 14.28
N GLU A 405 0.40 -11.69 13.16
CA GLU A 405 1.01 -12.33 12.00
C GLU A 405 1.90 -11.36 11.24
N GLN A 406 1.41 -10.13 10.99
CA GLN A 406 2.23 -9.13 10.31
C GLN A 406 3.41 -8.66 11.18
N SER A 407 3.23 -8.62 12.51
CA SER A 407 4.36 -8.38 13.42
C SER A 407 5.41 -9.50 13.39
N ALA A 408 4.99 -10.76 13.25
CA ALA A 408 5.94 -11.86 13.09
C ALA A 408 6.74 -11.74 11.78
N TYR A 409 6.07 -11.36 10.70
CA TYR A 409 6.73 -11.14 9.40
C TYR A 409 7.67 -9.94 9.45
N ALA A 410 7.28 -8.85 10.08
CA ALA A 410 8.14 -7.68 10.28
C ALA A 410 9.38 -7.99 11.13
N ASP A 411 9.22 -8.73 12.24
CA ASP A 411 10.33 -9.18 13.10
C ASP A 411 11.29 -10.13 12.32
N PHE A 412 10.73 -10.99 11.48
CA PHE A 412 11.53 -11.82 10.60
C PHE A 412 12.37 -10.98 9.63
N GLU A 413 11.77 -9.98 8.96
CA GLU A 413 12.49 -9.10 8.03
C GLU A 413 13.57 -8.27 8.73
N LEU A 414 13.27 -7.66 9.89
CA LEU A 414 14.27 -6.92 10.67
C LEU A 414 15.51 -7.78 11.00
N ARG A 415 15.28 -9.03 11.41
CA ARG A 415 16.37 -9.96 11.73
C ARG A 415 17.09 -10.45 10.47
N LEU A 416 16.35 -10.76 9.40
CA LEU A 416 16.89 -11.23 8.12
C LEU A 416 17.84 -10.20 7.50
N TYR A 417 17.41 -8.95 7.39
CA TYR A 417 18.24 -7.87 6.85
C TYR A 417 19.40 -7.45 7.75
N SER A 418 19.38 -7.85 9.04
CA SER A 418 20.49 -7.65 9.96
C SER A 418 21.57 -8.74 9.88
N MET A 419 21.31 -9.85 9.18
CA MET A 419 22.29 -10.94 9.01
C MET A 419 23.41 -10.51 8.06
N ALA A 420 24.65 -10.92 8.39
CA ALA A 420 25.75 -10.72 7.46
C ALA A 420 25.59 -11.64 6.22
N PRO A 421 26.01 -11.20 5.02
CA PRO A 421 25.85 -12.01 3.79
C PRO A 421 26.40 -13.45 3.89
N GLY A 422 27.45 -13.68 4.68
CA GLY A 422 28.03 -15.02 4.88
C GLY A 422 27.23 -15.93 5.82
N GLU A 423 26.23 -15.41 6.51
CA GLU A 423 25.34 -16.14 7.43
C GLU A 423 24.03 -16.55 6.74
N LEU A 424 23.69 -15.88 5.64
CA LEU A 424 22.49 -16.14 4.85
C LEU A 424 22.63 -17.49 4.11
N THR A 425 21.87 -18.48 4.55
CA THR A 425 21.77 -19.80 3.91
C THR A 425 20.31 -20.24 3.89
N VAL A 426 19.94 -21.11 2.94
CA VAL A 426 18.57 -21.64 2.83
C VAL A 426 18.08 -22.23 4.17
N ASP A 427 18.89 -23.10 4.78
CA ASP A 427 18.55 -23.69 6.08
C ASP A 427 18.48 -22.63 7.20
N GLY A 428 19.32 -21.59 7.13
CA GLY A 428 19.33 -20.48 8.07
C GLY A 428 18.07 -19.63 7.98
N VAL A 429 17.61 -19.33 6.77
CA VAL A 429 16.36 -18.58 6.52
C VAL A 429 15.15 -19.36 7.05
N PHE A 430 15.08 -20.66 6.75
CA PHE A 430 14.00 -21.52 7.27
C PHE A 430 14.02 -21.58 8.80
N ALA A 431 15.20 -21.75 9.41
CA ALA A 431 15.35 -21.81 10.86
C ALA A 431 14.99 -20.47 11.52
N LEU A 432 15.36 -19.33 10.92
CA LEU A 432 14.99 -18.02 11.42
C LEU A 432 13.47 -17.83 11.39
N PHE A 433 12.80 -18.24 10.31
CA PHE A 433 11.35 -18.12 10.21
C PHE A 433 10.63 -19.01 11.23
N GLU A 434 11.14 -20.24 11.48
CA GLU A 434 10.63 -21.12 12.55
C GLU A 434 10.83 -20.50 13.94
N GLU A 435 12.01 -19.92 14.20
CA GLU A 435 12.34 -19.28 15.47
C GLU A 435 11.37 -18.13 15.76
N VAL A 436 11.27 -17.18 14.80
CA VAL A 436 10.37 -16.02 14.94
C VAL A 436 8.91 -16.47 15.04
N GLY A 437 8.45 -17.33 14.15
CA GLY A 437 7.08 -17.81 14.17
C GLY A 437 6.70 -18.50 15.49
N ALA A 438 7.61 -19.23 16.13
CA ALA A 438 7.38 -19.83 17.44
C ALA A 438 7.26 -18.77 18.56
N GLU A 439 7.99 -17.64 18.48
CA GLU A 439 7.81 -16.51 19.41
C GLU A 439 6.39 -15.93 19.33
N TYR A 440 5.78 -15.92 18.14
CA TYR A 440 4.44 -15.41 17.88
C TYR A 440 3.33 -16.50 17.97
N GLY A 441 3.70 -17.75 18.26
CA GLY A 441 2.74 -18.84 18.51
C GLY A 441 2.31 -19.63 17.29
N PHE A 442 2.98 -19.46 16.13
CA PHE A 442 2.67 -20.19 14.90
C PHE A 442 2.93 -21.69 15.01
N ASP A 443 3.82 -22.10 15.93
CA ASP A 443 4.07 -23.50 16.24
C ASP A 443 2.80 -24.26 16.66
N LEU A 444 1.81 -23.58 17.24
CA LEU A 444 0.50 -24.13 17.58
C LEU A 444 -0.33 -24.48 16.35
N TRP A 445 -0.11 -23.79 15.23
CA TRP A 445 -0.82 -23.92 13.97
C TRP A 445 -0.09 -24.78 12.93
N GLY A 446 1.04 -25.38 13.31
CA GLY A 446 1.78 -26.31 12.46
C GLY A 446 2.81 -25.62 11.56
N LEU A 447 3.54 -24.66 12.11
CA LEU A 447 4.60 -23.93 11.39
C LEU A 447 5.67 -24.90 10.82
N ASP A 448 6.01 -24.65 9.54
CA ASP A 448 7.17 -25.21 8.84
C ASP A 448 7.98 -24.03 8.28
N GLY A 449 9.28 -23.95 8.58
CA GLY A 449 10.12 -22.83 8.15
C GLY A 449 10.13 -22.61 6.65
N ARG A 450 9.88 -23.66 5.85
CA ARG A 450 9.75 -23.57 4.39
C ARG A 450 8.55 -22.75 3.92
N GLN A 451 7.57 -22.50 4.79
CA GLN A 451 6.42 -21.64 4.49
C GLN A 451 6.82 -20.17 4.26
N VAL A 452 8.00 -19.74 4.70
CA VAL A 452 8.53 -18.39 4.43
C VAL A 452 8.46 -18.03 2.94
N VAL A 453 8.66 -18.99 2.04
CA VAL A 453 8.65 -18.74 0.59
C VAL A 453 7.25 -18.56 0.00
N THR A 454 6.21 -18.80 0.78
CA THR A 454 4.82 -18.57 0.35
C THR A 454 4.34 -17.15 0.63
N ILE A 455 5.17 -16.32 1.29
CA ILE A 455 4.84 -14.95 1.65
C ILE A 455 5.43 -14.00 0.59
N PRO A 456 4.62 -13.50 -0.36
CA PRO A 456 5.13 -12.71 -1.47
C PRO A 456 5.80 -11.41 -1.03
N HIS A 457 5.34 -10.80 0.06
CA HIS A 457 5.84 -9.52 0.57
C HIS A 457 7.37 -9.51 0.77
N PHE A 458 7.95 -10.59 1.26
CA PHE A 458 9.41 -10.67 1.47
C PHE A 458 10.23 -10.48 0.19
N TYR A 459 9.63 -10.83 -0.96
CA TYR A 459 10.27 -10.65 -2.28
C TYR A 459 9.97 -9.28 -2.87
N ILE A 460 8.70 -8.89 -2.90
CA ILE A 460 8.19 -7.83 -3.74
C ILE A 460 7.90 -6.52 -3.00
N ALA A 461 7.74 -6.58 -1.67
CA ALA A 461 7.42 -5.45 -0.81
C ALA A 461 8.17 -5.54 0.52
N PRO A 462 9.51 -5.51 0.52
CA PRO A 462 10.29 -5.68 1.74
C PRO A 462 9.99 -4.57 2.74
N CYS A 463 9.85 -4.95 4.02
CA CYS A 463 9.50 -4.05 5.13
C CYS A 463 8.10 -3.41 5.07
N TYR A 464 7.25 -3.83 4.11
CA TYR A 464 5.89 -3.27 3.97
C TYR A 464 4.95 -3.69 5.10
N VAL A 465 5.02 -4.96 5.51
CA VAL A 465 4.00 -5.59 6.36
C VAL A 465 3.77 -4.89 7.71
N PHE A 466 4.76 -4.15 8.20
CA PHE A 466 4.62 -3.36 9.42
C PHE A 466 3.66 -2.17 9.25
N SER A 467 3.47 -1.67 8.03
CA SER A 467 2.46 -0.65 7.73
C SER A 467 1.06 -1.10 8.16
N TYR A 468 0.69 -2.36 7.87
CA TYR A 468 -0.59 -2.92 8.33
C TYR A 468 -0.74 -2.91 9.85
N VAL A 469 0.36 -3.08 10.58
CA VAL A 469 0.33 -3.16 12.06
C VAL A 469 0.11 -1.78 12.68
N VAL A 470 0.89 -0.78 12.27
CA VAL A 470 0.81 0.57 12.87
C VAL A 470 -0.46 1.31 12.44
N SER A 471 -0.90 1.11 11.20
CA SER A 471 -2.16 1.67 10.72
C SER A 471 -3.37 1.02 11.38
N ASN A 472 -3.32 -0.29 11.64
CA ASN A 472 -4.38 -0.99 12.39
C ASN A 472 -4.48 -0.49 13.83
N ASP A 473 -3.36 -0.14 14.48
CA ASP A 473 -3.38 0.49 15.80
C ASP A 473 -4.10 1.85 15.75
N ALA A 474 -3.76 2.70 14.79
CA ALA A 474 -4.41 4.00 14.61
C ALA A 474 -5.90 3.86 14.26
N ALA A 475 -6.25 2.93 13.37
CA ALA A 475 -7.63 2.61 12.99
C ALA A 475 -8.45 2.10 14.19
N LEU A 476 -7.87 1.25 15.02
CA LEU A 476 -8.53 0.77 16.25
C LEU A 476 -8.82 1.92 17.23
N GLN A 477 -7.99 2.98 17.27
CA GLN A 477 -8.29 4.16 18.09
C GLN A 477 -9.59 4.85 17.64
N LEU A 478 -9.87 4.92 16.34
CA LEU A 478 -11.12 5.47 15.83
C LEU A 478 -12.32 4.67 16.36
N TYR A 479 -12.21 3.34 16.37
CA TYR A 479 -13.22 2.47 16.96
C TYR A 479 -13.36 2.68 18.48
N GLN A 480 -12.25 2.74 19.20
CA GLN A 480 -12.25 2.98 20.65
C GLN A 480 -12.91 4.32 21.00
N LEU A 481 -12.64 5.39 20.23
CA LEU A 481 -13.29 6.69 20.39
C LEU A 481 -14.80 6.61 20.13
N GLU A 482 -15.22 5.89 19.08
CA GLU A 482 -16.62 5.69 18.73
C GLU A 482 -17.39 4.91 19.80
N GLN A 483 -16.76 3.87 20.39
CA GLN A 483 -17.34 3.10 21.48
C GLN A 483 -17.44 3.93 22.79
N ALA A 484 -16.49 4.82 23.04
CA ALA A 484 -16.51 5.68 24.23
C ALA A 484 -17.55 6.81 24.13
N GLU A 485 -17.71 7.39 22.95
CA GLU A 485 -18.67 8.46 22.68
C GLU A 485 -19.13 8.37 21.22
N THR A 486 -20.40 8.06 21.00
CA THR A 486 -21.00 7.94 19.66
C THR A 486 -20.76 9.20 18.82
N GLY A 487 -20.20 9.03 17.65
CA GLY A 487 -19.84 10.09 16.71
C GLY A 487 -18.43 10.65 16.90
N ALA A 488 -17.69 10.29 17.97
CA ALA A 488 -16.35 10.83 18.21
C ALA A 488 -15.32 10.22 17.24
N GLY A 489 -15.36 8.91 17.02
CA GLY A 489 -14.52 8.24 16.04
C GLY A 489 -14.82 8.68 14.62
N LEU A 490 -16.11 8.77 14.26
CA LEU A 490 -16.55 9.26 12.94
C LEU A 490 -16.10 10.70 12.69
N ALA A 491 -16.28 11.60 13.66
CA ALA A 491 -15.84 12.98 13.51
C ALA A 491 -14.34 13.06 13.26
N LYS A 492 -13.55 12.31 14.04
CA LYS A 492 -12.09 12.21 13.89
C LYS A 492 -11.70 11.69 12.50
N TYR A 493 -12.37 10.65 12.01
CA TYR A 493 -12.16 10.09 10.68
C TYR A 493 -12.41 11.11 9.58
N GLN A 494 -13.61 11.75 9.59
CA GLN A 494 -13.98 12.72 8.56
C GLN A 494 -13.15 14.01 8.57
N GLU A 495 -12.73 14.48 9.76
CA GLU A 495 -11.89 15.68 9.90
C GLU A 495 -10.50 15.49 9.25
N ASN A 496 -10.04 14.24 9.14
CA ASN A 496 -8.68 13.91 8.66
C ASN A 496 -8.68 13.23 7.28
N LEU A 497 -9.80 13.08 6.59
CA LEU A 497 -9.85 12.49 5.24
C LEU A 497 -8.93 13.19 4.23
N TYR A 498 -8.60 14.46 4.46
CA TYR A 498 -7.56 15.18 3.74
C TYR A 498 -6.37 15.41 4.69
N PRO A 499 -5.42 14.47 4.77
CA PRO A 499 -4.28 14.63 5.65
C PRO A 499 -3.39 15.80 5.21
N MET A 500 -3.05 16.67 6.15
CA MET A 500 -2.11 17.78 5.91
C MET A 500 -0.66 17.33 6.08
N GLU A 501 -0.44 16.26 6.82
CA GLU A 501 0.85 15.63 7.07
C GLU A 501 0.89 14.26 6.37
N ILE A 502 1.94 14.02 5.63
CA ILE A 502 2.08 12.81 4.80
C ILE A 502 2.80 11.68 5.51
N THR A 503 3.57 11.96 6.56
CA THR A 503 4.28 10.95 7.36
C THR A 503 3.43 10.52 8.55
N PHE A 504 3.65 9.32 9.05
CA PHE A 504 2.72 8.65 9.94
C PHE A 504 2.60 9.30 11.32
N LEU A 505 3.73 9.55 12.01
CA LEU A 505 3.67 10.15 13.36
C LEU A 505 3.22 11.62 13.32
N ALA A 506 3.64 12.38 12.30
CA ALA A 506 3.15 13.74 12.11
C ALA A 506 1.64 13.77 11.85
N PHE A 507 1.13 12.83 11.05
CA PHE A 507 -0.31 12.66 10.84
C PHE A 507 -1.04 12.35 12.16
N LEU A 508 -0.57 11.39 12.96
CA LEU A 508 -1.20 11.04 14.24
C LEU A 508 -1.25 12.25 15.20
N GLU A 509 -0.15 13.01 15.29
CA GLU A 509 -0.09 14.23 16.11
C GLU A 509 -1.13 15.26 15.62
N SER A 510 -1.20 15.54 14.32
CA SER A 510 -2.16 16.48 13.73
C SER A 510 -3.60 16.02 13.90
N ALA A 511 -3.86 14.73 13.76
CA ALA A 511 -5.15 14.11 13.96
C ALA A 511 -5.54 14.02 15.45
N GLY A 512 -4.61 14.24 16.38
CA GLY A 512 -4.82 14.05 17.81
C GLY A 512 -5.09 12.60 18.19
N LEU A 513 -4.42 11.67 17.49
CA LEU A 513 -4.35 10.24 17.80
C LEU A 513 -3.06 9.96 18.57
N GLU A 514 -3.07 8.91 19.39
CA GLU A 514 -1.90 8.50 20.15
C GLU A 514 -0.92 7.74 19.26
N SER A 515 0.38 7.97 19.44
CA SER A 515 1.40 7.18 18.75
C SER A 515 1.35 5.72 19.18
N PRO A 516 1.49 4.73 18.26
CA PRO A 516 1.57 3.32 18.60
C PRO A 516 2.78 3.00 19.49
N PHE A 517 3.81 3.86 19.45
CA PHE A 517 5.02 3.74 20.27
C PHE A 517 4.87 4.36 21.68
N ALA A 518 3.70 4.90 22.03
CA ALA A 518 3.47 5.48 23.36
C ALA A 518 3.45 4.40 24.45
N GLU A 519 3.91 4.78 25.67
CA GLU A 519 3.94 3.87 26.81
C GLU A 519 2.51 3.41 27.21
N GLY A 520 2.24 2.12 27.18
CA GLY A 520 0.96 1.55 27.56
C GLY A 520 -0.02 1.34 26.39
N ARG A 521 0.26 1.89 25.20
CA ARG A 521 -0.65 1.81 24.04
C ARG A 521 -1.01 0.36 23.68
N ILE A 522 -0.04 -0.55 23.60
CA ILE A 522 -0.31 -1.97 23.29
C ILE A 522 -1.13 -2.66 24.40
N SER A 523 -0.99 -2.25 25.65
CA SER A 523 -1.84 -2.78 26.72
C SER A 523 -3.31 -2.38 26.57
N ASP A 524 -3.58 -1.17 26.06
CA ASP A 524 -4.94 -0.71 25.74
C ASP A 524 -5.51 -1.45 24.53
N VAL A 525 -4.69 -1.69 23.49
CA VAL A 525 -5.05 -2.58 22.37
C VAL A 525 -5.41 -3.98 22.86
N ALA A 526 -4.58 -4.56 23.72
CA ALA A 526 -4.82 -5.89 24.31
C ALA A 526 -6.10 -5.94 25.16
N ALA A 527 -6.41 -4.87 25.90
CA ALA A 527 -7.65 -4.78 26.67
C ALA A 527 -8.89 -4.80 25.76
N THR A 528 -8.84 -4.06 24.64
CA THR A 528 -9.94 -4.04 23.66
C THR A 528 -10.20 -5.44 23.08
N PHE A 529 -9.15 -6.17 22.68
CA PHE A 529 -9.33 -7.54 22.17
C PHE A 529 -9.86 -8.50 23.22
N ARG A 530 -9.38 -8.42 24.47
CA ARG A 530 -9.91 -9.27 25.56
C ARG A 530 -11.38 -9.02 25.81
N GLU A 531 -11.82 -7.76 25.80
CA GLU A 531 -13.22 -7.40 25.98
C GLU A 531 -14.07 -7.90 24.80
N ALA A 532 -13.67 -7.61 23.57
CA ALA A 532 -14.43 -7.98 22.38
C ALA A 532 -14.52 -9.49 22.14
N LEU A 533 -13.44 -10.24 22.44
CA LEU A 533 -13.39 -11.69 22.27
C LEU A 533 -13.87 -12.48 23.50
N GLY A 534 -14.10 -11.80 24.63
CA GLY A 534 -14.65 -12.42 25.85
C GLY A 534 -13.62 -13.22 26.65
N TYR A 535 -12.32 -12.85 26.61
CA TYR A 535 -11.20 -13.51 27.32
C TYR A 535 -10.79 -12.78 28.61
#